data_2ef45a2292bf7824e064d397bb204cdb
#
_entry.id   2ef45a2292bf7824e064d397bb204cdb
#
_cell.length_a   1.000
_cell.length_b   1.000
_cell.length_c   1.000
_cell.angle_alpha   90.00
_cell.angle_beta   90.00
_cell.angle_gamma   90.00
#
_symmetry.space_group_name_H-M   'P 1'
#
loop_
_entity.id
_entity.type
_entity.pdbx_description
1 polymer ?
#
loop_
_entity_poly.entity_id
_entity_poly.type
_entity_poly.pdbx_seq_one_letter_code
_entity_poly.pdbx_strand_id
1 'polypeptide(L)'
;MNPTLIILPTVNERENLPRMAQKLLSLPAGVDVLVVDGNSSDGTGEIADELAAKHPEIHVLHEQKKNGLGRAYIAGFKWALERGYEFIFEMDCDFSHNPDDIPMFLEAAKNQDADLVLGSRYSGGVRVVNWPLKRLMLSRGAEIYVRIITGMPFSDPTGGYKCFRRRALQAINLDAILSQGYSIQIEMTHRLWRQGFKVIEVPIIFTERTEGHSKMSGHIFRESLIMVWRLWLQNGLRRRPHIK
;
A
#
# COMPACT_ATOMS: atom_id res chain seq x y z
N MET A 1 -6.41 15.76 -15.69
CA MET A 1 -5.69 14.98 -14.67
C MET A 1 -6.70 14.55 -13.63
N ASN A 2 -6.81 13.25 -13.39
CA ASN A 2 -7.65 12.70 -12.34
C ASN A 2 -7.04 13.06 -10.96
N PRO A 3 -7.86 13.31 -9.93
CA PRO A 3 -7.33 13.61 -8.59
C PRO A 3 -6.78 12.38 -7.87
N THR A 4 -6.93 11.20 -8.45
CA THR A 4 -6.61 9.90 -7.85
C THR A 4 -5.53 9.19 -8.65
N LEU A 5 -4.47 8.75 -7.97
CA LEU A 5 -3.41 7.93 -8.53
C LEU A 5 -3.36 6.57 -7.84
N ILE A 6 -3.23 5.51 -8.62
CA ILE A 6 -2.97 4.16 -8.13
C ILE A 6 -1.51 3.82 -8.41
N ILE A 7 -0.72 3.58 -7.37
CA ILE A 7 0.67 3.13 -7.50
C ILE A 7 0.67 1.61 -7.51
N LEU A 8 1.19 1.02 -8.60
CA LEU A 8 1.35 -0.41 -8.81
C LEU A 8 2.84 -0.78 -8.87
N PRO A 9 3.46 -1.19 -7.77
CA PRO A 9 4.79 -1.76 -7.82
C PRO A 9 4.78 -3.10 -8.54
N THR A 10 5.63 -3.27 -9.54
CA THR A 10 5.70 -4.51 -10.33
C THR A 10 7.11 -5.09 -10.29
N VAL A 11 7.20 -6.41 -10.15
CA VAL A 11 8.39 -7.21 -10.42
C VAL A 11 7.94 -8.55 -10.99
N ASN A 12 8.13 -8.75 -12.28
CA ASN A 12 7.70 -9.94 -13.01
C ASN A 12 6.19 -10.17 -12.88
N GLU A 13 5.40 -9.20 -13.37
CA GLU A 13 3.94 -9.20 -13.36
C GLU A 13 3.36 -9.14 -14.81
N ARG A 14 4.09 -9.72 -15.77
CA ARG A 14 3.77 -9.67 -17.20
C ARG A 14 2.32 -10.05 -17.52
N GLU A 15 1.79 -11.06 -16.83
CA GLU A 15 0.44 -11.57 -17.09
C GLU A 15 -0.64 -10.76 -16.38
N ASN A 16 -0.33 -10.21 -15.21
CA ASN A 16 -1.27 -9.45 -14.39
C ASN A 16 -1.42 -8.02 -14.86
N LEU A 17 -0.32 -7.35 -15.22
CA LEU A 17 -0.29 -5.91 -15.49
C LEU A 17 -1.29 -5.47 -16.57
N PRO A 18 -1.41 -6.10 -17.75
CA PRO A 18 -2.37 -5.65 -18.77
C PRO A 18 -3.82 -5.74 -18.28
N ARG A 19 -4.14 -6.82 -17.57
CA ARG A 19 -5.48 -7.07 -17.04
C ARG A 19 -5.83 -6.09 -15.93
N MET A 20 -4.87 -5.80 -15.04
CA MET A 20 -5.03 -4.83 -13.96
C MET A 20 -5.19 -3.41 -14.52
N ALA A 21 -4.38 -3.01 -15.48
CA ALA A 21 -4.47 -1.72 -16.15
C ALA A 21 -5.85 -1.53 -16.80
N GLN A 22 -6.30 -2.52 -17.58
CA GLN A 22 -7.64 -2.48 -18.20
C GLN A 22 -8.75 -2.35 -17.16
N LYS A 23 -8.66 -3.09 -16.05
CA LYS A 23 -9.65 -3.06 -14.97
C LYS A 23 -9.69 -1.67 -14.30
N LEU A 24 -8.53 -1.10 -13.99
CA LEU A 24 -8.44 0.24 -13.38
C LEU A 24 -8.97 1.34 -14.29
N LEU A 25 -8.62 1.32 -15.57
CA LEU A 25 -9.12 2.29 -16.56
C LEU A 25 -10.64 2.22 -16.76
N SER A 26 -11.25 1.05 -16.49
CA SER A 26 -12.71 0.87 -16.60
C SER A 26 -13.48 1.38 -15.38
N LEU A 27 -12.82 1.82 -14.32
CA LEU A 27 -13.50 2.27 -13.10
C LEU A 27 -14.24 3.59 -13.31
N PRO A 28 -15.51 3.71 -12.85
CA PRO A 28 -16.29 4.95 -12.98
C PRO A 28 -15.66 6.13 -12.23
N ALA A 29 -14.82 5.86 -11.22
CA ALA A 29 -14.15 6.89 -10.43
C ALA A 29 -13.12 7.71 -11.23
N GLY A 30 -12.68 7.21 -12.39
CA GLY A 30 -11.57 7.77 -13.16
C GLY A 30 -10.28 7.83 -12.33
N VAL A 31 -9.27 7.10 -12.71
CA VAL A 31 -8.00 7.06 -11.98
C VAL A 31 -6.84 7.15 -12.97
N ASP A 32 -5.73 7.73 -12.52
CA ASP A 32 -4.45 7.57 -13.19
C ASP A 32 -3.69 6.41 -12.51
N VAL A 33 -2.83 5.74 -13.26
CA VAL A 33 -2.05 4.59 -12.80
C VAL A 33 -0.57 4.88 -12.96
N LEU A 34 0.20 4.68 -11.90
CA LEU A 34 1.66 4.71 -11.97
C LEU A 34 2.19 3.28 -11.77
N VAL A 35 2.70 2.70 -12.83
CA VAL A 35 3.47 1.46 -12.74
C VAL A 35 4.88 1.79 -12.29
N VAL A 36 5.32 1.23 -11.16
CA VAL A 36 6.70 1.34 -10.69
C VAL A 36 7.39 0.00 -10.93
N ASP A 37 8.09 -0.10 -12.05
CA ASP A 37 8.76 -1.35 -12.44
C ASP A 37 10.11 -1.49 -11.76
N GLY A 38 10.23 -2.51 -10.89
CA GLY A 38 11.42 -2.83 -10.13
C GLY A 38 12.47 -3.61 -10.93
N ASN A 39 12.73 -3.23 -12.16
CA ASN A 39 13.66 -3.90 -13.09
C ASN A 39 13.25 -5.36 -13.32
N SER A 40 12.06 -5.55 -13.86
CA SER A 40 11.52 -6.85 -14.24
C SER A 40 12.34 -7.49 -15.37
N SER A 41 12.42 -8.82 -15.35
CA SER A 41 13.20 -9.60 -16.35
C SER A 41 12.32 -10.41 -17.31
N ASP A 42 11.00 -10.30 -17.18
CA ASP A 42 10.00 -11.09 -17.92
C ASP A 42 9.29 -10.31 -19.04
N GLY A 43 9.66 -9.05 -19.26
CA GLY A 43 9.00 -8.16 -20.21
C GLY A 43 7.89 -7.29 -19.60
N THR A 44 7.76 -7.24 -18.28
CA THR A 44 6.75 -6.38 -17.61
C THR A 44 6.98 -4.90 -17.91
N GLY A 45 8.25 -4.45 -17.93
CA GLY A 45 8.60 -3.05 -18.18
C GLY A 45 8.21 -2.60 -19.59
N GLU A 46 8.48 -3.41 -20.59
CA GLU A 46 8.11 -3.16 -21.99
C GLU A 46 6.59 -3.09 -22.17
N ILE A 47 5.84 -3.98 -21.49
CA ILE A 47 4.38 -3.94 -21.48
C ILE A 47 3.87 -2.66 -20.82
N ALA A 48 4.50 -2.21 -19.72
CA ALA A 48 4.15 -0.96 -19.06
C ALA A 48 4.31 0.24 -20.01
N ASP A 49 5.41 0.30 -20.76
CA ASP A 49 5.68 1.35 -21.76
C ASP A 49 4.65 1.33 -22.90
N GLU A 50 4.30 0.14 -23.39
CA GLU A 50 3.27 -0.01 -24.43
C GLU A 50 1.89 0.47 -23.93
N LEU A 51 1.54 0.19 -22.68
CA LEU A 51 0.30 0.64 -22.07
C LEU A 51 0.28 2.16 -21.92
N ALA A 52 1.38 2.76 -21.44
CA ALA A 52 1.51 4.20 -21.32
C ALA A 52 1.45 4.94 -22.66
N ALA A 53 1.98 4.34 -23.72
CA ALA A 53 1.90 4.89 -25.06
C ALA A 53 0.47 4.91 -25.63
N LYS A 54 -0.40 4.01 -25.17
CA LYS A 54 -1.79 3.86 -25.62
C LYS A 54 -2.79 4.61 -24.72
N HIS A 55 -2.48 4.81 -23.46
CA HIS A 55 -3.38 5.35 -22.44
C HIS A 55 -2.69 6.49 -21.67
N PRO A 56 -3.12 7.74 -21.85
CA PRO A 56 -2.51 8.90 -21.19
C PRO A 56 -2.68 8.89 -19.66
N GLU A 57 -3.58 8.08 -19.14
CA GLU A 57 -3.79 7.87 -17.70
C GLU A 57 -2.76 6.92 -17.07
N ILE A 58 -1.96 6.20 -17.90
CA ILE A 58 -0.94 5.26 -17.42
C ILE A 58 0.43 5.93 -17.52
N HIS A 59 1.13 5.89 -16.41
CA HIS A 59 2.49 6.40 -16.28
C HIS A 59 3.43 5.29 -15.84
N VAL A 60 4.70 5.39 -16.21
CA VAL A 60 5.72 4.39 -15.85
C VAL A 60 6.91 5.05 -15.18
N LEU A 61 7.40 4.41 -14.13
CA LEU A 61 8.64 4.74 -13.46
C LEU A 61 9.50 3.48 -13.37
N HIS A 62 10.59 3.43 -14.15
CA HIS A 62 11.54 2.33 -14.10
C HIS A 62 12.58 2.53 -13.02
N GLU A 63 12.75 1.53 -12.14
CA GLU A 63 13.88 1.47 -11.23
C GLU A 63 15.08 0.78 -11.90
N GLN A 64 16.28 1.31 -11.68
CA GLN A 64 17.50 0.71 -12.27
C GLN A 64 17.88 -0.64 -11.67
N LYS A 65 17.37 -0.96 -10.49
CA LYS A 65 17.60 -2.22 -9.75
C LYS A 65 16.44 -2.51 -8.82
N LYS A 66 16.32 -3.77 -8.39
CA LYS A 66 15.34 -4.18 -7.38
C LYS A 66 15.67 -3.55 -6.02
N ASN A 67 14.96 -2.48 -5.66
CA ASN A 67 15.16 -1.75 -4.42
C ASN A 67 14.23 -2.20 -3.28
N GLY A 68 13.30 -3.11 -3.57
CA GLY A 68 12.26 -3.60 -2.66
C GLY A 68 10.99 -2.75 -2.66
N LEU A 69 9.91 -3.35 -2.17
CA LEU A 69 8.55 -2.79 -2.21
C LEU A 69 8.46 -1.39 -1.58
N GLY A 70 9.13 -1.21 -0.44
CA GLY A 70 9.13 0.07 0.27
C GLY A 70 9.72 1.20 -0.55
N ARG A 71 10.80 0.95 -1.27
CA ARG A 71 11.46 1.97 -2.11
C ARG A 71 10.62 2.31 -3.34
N ALA A 72 9.97 1.31 -3.94
CA ALA A 72 9.05 1.52 -5.05
C ALA A 72 7.89 2.43 -4.64
N TYR A 73 7.27 2.20 -3.48
CA TYR A 73 6.21 3.08 -2.98
C TYR A 73 6.73 4.50 -2.67
N ILE A 74 7.90 4.65 -2.04
CA ILE A 74 8.48 5.97 -1.79
C ILE A 74 8.73 6.74 -3.09
N ALA A 75 9.25 6.09 -4.12
CA ALA A 75 9.43 6.70 -5.44
C ALA A 75 8.08 7.14 -6.04
N GLY A 76 7.07 6.27 -5.97
CA GLY A 76 5.72 6.57 -6.43
C GLY A 76 5.06 7.71 -5.66
N PHE A 77 5.22 7.78 -4.33
CA PHE A 77 4.70 8.89 -3.52
C PHE A 77 5.33 10.23 -3.90
N LYS A 78 6.65 10.28 -4.07
CA LYS A 78 7.34 11.50 -4.51
C LYS A 78 6.82 11.95 -5.87
N TRP A 79 6.74 11.03 -6.82
CA TRP A 79 6.21 11.28 -8.16
C TRP A 79 4.77 11.83 -8.11
N ALA A 80 3.91 11.26 -7.26
CA ALA A 80 2.52 11.70 -7.07
C ALA A 80 2.43 13.11 -6.48
N LEU A 81 3.25 13.40 -5.45
CA LEU A 81 3.26 14.70 -4.77
C LEU A 81 3.71 15.83 -5.71
N GLU A 82 4.72 15.60 -6.54
CA GLU A 82 5.21 16.55 -7.55
C GLU A 82 4.12 16.92 -8.57
N ARG A 83 3.20 15.99 -8.87
CA ARG A 83 2.13 16.18 -9.86
C ARG A 83 0.78 16.60 -9.28
N GLY A 84 0.69 16.67 -7.97
CA GLY A 84 -0.47 17.27 -7.31
C GLY A 84 -1.66 16.36 -7.13
N TYR A 85 -1.49 15.04 -7.18
CA TYR A 85 -2.56 14.09 -6.88
C TYR A 85 -3.08 14.27 -5.46
N GLU A 86 -4.41 14.23 -5.28
CA GLU A 86 -5.06 14.41 -3.97
C GLU A 86 -5.20 13.08 -3.22
N PHE A 87 -5.53 12.01 -3.92
CA PHE A 87 -5.68 10.67 -3.38
C PHE A 87 -4.66 9.74 -4.02
N ILE A 88 -3.82 9.13 -3.21
CA ILE A 88 -2.75 8.27 -3.66
C ILE A 88 -2.92 6.88 -3.04
N PHE A 89 -3.06 5.86 -3.89
CA PHE A 89 -3.24 4.48 -3.46
C PHE A 89 -1.96 3.68 -3.53
N GLU A 90 -1.79 2.82 -2.54
CA GLU A 90 -0.94 1.63 -2.62
C GLU A 90 -1.82 0.44 -2.99
N MET A 91 -1.44 -0.33 -4.00
CA MET A 91 -2.15 -1.52 -4.42
C MET A 91 -1.21 -2.52 -5.08
N ASP A 92 -1.40 -3.82 -4.84
CA ASP A 92 -0.66 -4.88 -5.52
C ASP A 92 -1.25 -5.16 -6.91
N CYS A 93 -0.40 -5.58 -7.86
CA CYS A 93 -0.79 -5.85 -9.25
C CYS A 93 -1.42 -7.24 -9.48
N ASP A 94 -1.45 -8.12 -8.47
CA ASP A 94 -1.77 -9.55 -8.58
C ASP A 94 -3.24 -9.92 -8.30
N PHE A 95 -4.15 -8.94 -8.32
CA PHE A 95 -5.58 -9.07 -8.00
C PHE A 95 -5.90 -9.59 -6.59
N SER A 96 -4.92 -9.64 -5.68
CA SER A 96 -5.21 -9.90 -4.27
C SER A 96 -5.99 -8.75 -3.62
N HIS A 97 -5.82 -7.55 -4.12
CA HIS A 97 -6.63 -6.36 -3.83
C HIS A 97 -7.64 -6.15 -4.97
N ASN A 98 -8.92 -6.05 -4.63
CA ASN A 98 -9.96 -5.84 -5.63
C ASN A 98 -10.02 -4.36 -6.05
N PRO A 99 -9.78 -4.01 -7.33
CA PRO A 99 -9.91 -2.64 -7.82
C PRO A 99 -11.31 -2.03 -7.62
N ASP A 100 -12.35 -2.85 -7.59
CA ASP A 100 -13.73 -2.39 -7.37
C ASP A 100 -13.97 -1.81 -5.97
N ASP A 101 -13.03 -1.99 -5.03
CA ASP A 101 -13.09 -1.36 -3.71
C ASP A 101 -12.63 0.12 -3.72
N ILE A 102 -11.93 0.61 -4.77
CA ILE A 102 -11.41 1.98 -4.85
C ILE A 102 -12.49 3.05 -4.59
N PRO A 103 -13.70 2.98 -5.16
CA PRO A 103 -14.76 3.94 -4.86
C PRO A 103 -15.12 4.01 -3.37
N MET A 104 -15.17 2.87 -2.67
CA MET A 104 -15.44 2.81 -1.24
C MET A 104 -14.35 3.51 -0.42
N PHE A 105 -13.07 3.35 -0.78
CA PHE A 105 -11.97 4.09 -0.13
C PHE A 105 -12.09 5.59 -0.34
N LEU A 106 -12.37 6.03 -1.57
CA LEU A 106 -12.54 7.45 -1.91
C LEU A 106 -13.72 8.07 -1.18
N GLU A 107 -14.84 7.36 -1.12
CA GLU A 107 -16.03 7.78 -0.37
C GLU A 107 -15.71 7.92 1.13
N ALA A 108 -15.07 6.91 1.72
CA ALA A 108 -14.66 6.94 3.12
C ALA A 108 -13.68 8.08 3.41
N ALA A 109 -12.69 8.32 2.53
CA ALA A 109 -11.74 9.42 2.66
C ALA A 109 -12.42 10.78 2.61
N LYS A 110 -13.40 10.97 1.71
CA LYS A 110 -14.13 12.24 1.54
C LYS A 110 -15.15 12.46 2.66
N ASN A 111 -16.05 11.50 2.90
CA ASN A 111 -17.17 11.65 3.82
C ASN A 111 -16.73 11.74 5.28
N GLN A 112 -15.63 11.10 5.62
CA GLN A 112 -15.10 11.13 6.99
C GLN A 112 -13.91 12.08 7.16
N ASP A 113 -13.51 12.81 6.11
CA ASP A 113 -12.31 13.66 6.08
C ASP A 113 -11.05 12.90 6.60
N ALA A 114 -10.91 11.65 6.16
CA ALA A 114 -9.79 10.82 6.58
C ALA A 114 -8.51 11.16 5.80
N ASP A 115 -7.37 11.06 6.48
CA ASP A 115 -6.04 11.30 5.93
C ASP A 115 -5.41 10.03 5.36
N LEU A 116 -5.79 8.89 5.95
CA LEU A 116 -5.39 7.55 5.53
C LEU A 116 -6.56 6.59 5.71
N VAL A 117 -6.90 5.87 4.65
CA VAL A 117 -7.86 4.77 4.67
C VAL A 117 -7.12 3.46 4.48
N LEU A 118 -7.28 2.55 5.43
CA LEU A 118 -6.70 1.20 5.40
C LEU A 118 -7.73 0.20 4.90
N GLY A 119 -7.39 -0.58 3.89
CA GLY A 119 -8.14 -1.79 3.54
C GLY A 119 -7.83 -2.90 4.53
N SER A 120 -8.81 -3.24 5.36
CA SER A 120 -8.62 -4.18 6.46
C SER A 120 -9.24 -5.54 6.15
N ARG A 121 -8.42 -6.60 6.23
CA ARG A 121 -8.84 -8.00 6.12
C ARG A 121 -9.56 -8.48 7.37
N TYR A 122 -9.51 -7.68 8.44
CA TYR A 122 -9.93 -8.10 9.77
C TYR A 122 -10.95 -7.18 10.45
N SER A 123 -11.28 -6.06 9.84
CA SER A 123 -12.34 -5.17 10.32
C SER A 123 -13.71 -5.84 10.17
N GLY A 124 -14.41 -6.03 11.30
CA GLY A 124 -15.70 -6.69 11.33
C GLY A 124 -15.66 -8.21 11.08
N GLY A 125 -14.48 -8.85 11.17
CA GLY A 125 -14.31 -10.28 10.98
C GLY A 125 -13.13 -10.64 10.08
N VAL A 126 -12.94 -11.94 9.81
CA VAL A 126 -11.89 -12.44 8.91
C VAL A 126 -12.42 -12.45 7.47
N ARG A 127 -11.76 -11.72 6.57
CA ARG A 127 -12.18 -11.53 5.18
C ARG A 127 -11.06 -11.91 4.20
N VAL A 128 -10.61 -13.17 4.27
CA VAL A 128 -9.62 -13.75 3.37
C VAL A 128 -10.20 -14.97 2.66
N VAL A 129 -9.87 -15.13 1.38
CA VAL A 129 -10.34 -16.21 0.53
C VAL A 129 -9.16 -17.08 0.11
N ASN A 130 -9.33 -18.40 0.19
CA ASN A 130 -8.36 -19.43 -0.21
C ASN A 130 -7.05 -19.44 0.58
N TRP A 131 -6.98 -18.85 1.77
CA TRP A 131 -5.77 -18.91 2.59
C TRP A 131 -5.66 -20.23 3.36
N PRO A 132 -4.50 -20.90 3.34
CA PRO A 132 -4.22 -21.97 4.29
C PRO A 132 -4.31 -21.47 5.73
N LEU A 133 -4.86 -22.29 6.63
CA LEU A 133 -5.03 -21.92 8.05
C LEU A 133 -3.72 -21.45 8.69
N LYS A 134 -2.59 -22.10 8.37
CA LYS A 134 -1.25 -21.69 8.86
C LYS A 134 -0.92 -20.26 8.49
N ARG A 135 -1.21 -19.83 7.25
CA ARG A 135 -0.98 -18.45 6.79
C ARG A 135 -1.89 -17.46 7.51
N LEU A 136 -3.16 -17.82 7.71
CA LEU A 136 -4.10 -16.99 8.45
C LEU A 136 -3.62 -16.79 9.90
N MET A 137 -3.21 -17.86 10.59
CA MET A 137 -2.70 -17.79 11.97
C MET A 137 -1.44 -16.91 12.06
N LEU A 138 -0.50 -17.07 11.11
CA LEU A 138 0.72 -16.25 11.06
C LEU A 138 0.39 -14.77 10.83
N SER A 139 -0.51 -14.45 9.90
CA SER A 139 -0.93 -13.08 9.61
C SER A 139 -1.63 -12.43 10.81
N ARG A 140 -2.53 -13.16 11.48
CA ARG A 140 -3.21 -12.67 12.70
C ARG A 140 -2.22 -12.49 13.86
N GLY A 141 -1.29 -13.42 14.03
CA GLY A 141 -0.21 -13.29 15.02
C GLY A 141 0.67 -12.06 14.79
N ALA A 142 1.04 -11.81 13.53
CA ALA A 142 1.82 -10.62 13.16
C ALA A 142 1.06 -9.32 13.44
N GLU A 143 -0.22 -9.26 13.10
CA GLU A 143 -1.10 -8.10 13.37
C GLU A 143 -1.20 -7.83 14.88
N ILE A 144 -1.51 -8.85 15.68
CA ILE A 144 -1.60 -8.73 17.15
C ILE A 144 -0.26 -8.24 17.73
N TYR A 145 0.87 -8.82 17.28
CA TYR A 145 2.21 -8.41 17.68
C TYR A 145 2.47 -6.93 17.40
N VAL A 146 2.16 -6.47 16.18
CA VAL A 146 2.33 -5.06 15.79
C VAL A 146 1.50 -4.16 16.69
N ARG A 147 0.22 -4.49 16.92
CA ARG A 147 -0.69 -3.70 17.75
C ARG A 147 -0.24 -3.58 19.19
N ILE A 148 0.20 -4.69 19.80
CA ILE A 148 0.66 -4.70 21.19
C ILE A 148 1.88 -3.81 21.37
N ILE A 149 2.88 -3.89 20.48
CA ILE A 149 4.13 -3.14 20.66
C ILE A 149 3.97 -1.67 20.26
N THR A 150 3.29 -1.39 19.15
CA THR A 150 3.13 -0.01 18.66
C THR A 150 2.00 0.75 19.34
N GLY A 151 1.03 0.06 19.93
CA GLY A 151 -0.18 0.65 20.49
C GLY A 151 -1.19 1.13 19.45
N MET A 152 -1.02 0.78 18.18
CA MET A 152 -1.98 1.15 17.13
C MET A 152 -3.32 0.46 17.33
N PRO A 153 -4.46 1.19 17.21
CA PRO A 153 -5.79 0.62 17.44
C PRO A 153 -6.39 -0.09 16.23
N PHE A 154 -5.65 -0.19 15.12
CA PHE A 154 -6.16 -0.70 13.85
C PHE A 154 -6.18 -2.23 13.81
N SER A 155 -7.20 -2.79 13.16
CA SER A 155 -7.37 -4.24 13.03
C SER A 155 -6.38 -4.86 12.02
N ASP A 156 -5.90 -4.07 11.04
CA ASP A 156 -4.96 -4.54 10.02
C ASP A 156 -3.89 -3.49 9.68
N PRO A 157 -2.96 -3.20 10.58
CA PRO A 157 -1.89 -2.22 10.32
C PRO A 157 -0.87 -2.72 9.27
N THR A 158 -0.94 -4.00 8.89
CA THR A 158 -0.01 -4.66 7.97
C THR A 158 -0.52 -4.74 6.53
N GLY A 159 -1.77 -4.38 6.28
CA GLY A 159 -2.39 -4.41 4.96
C GLY A 159 -1.68 -3.46 3.98
N GLY A 160 -1.56 -3.90 2.72
CA GLY A 160 -0.91 -3.16 1.64
C GLY A 160 -1.88 -2.38 0.74
N TYR A 161 -3.19 -2.47 0.98
CA TYR A 161 -4.18 -1.70 0.24
C TYR A 161 -4.57 -0.46 1.02
N LYS A 162 -4.13 0.71 0.58
CA LYS A 162 -4.28 1.97 1.30
C LYS A 162 -4.56 3.13 0.38
N CYS A 163 -5.32 4.10 0.88
CA CYS A 163 -5.52 5.39 0.24
C CYS A 163 -5.00 6.50 1.15
N PHE A 164 -3.99 7.21 0.70
CA PHE A 164 -3.42 8.37 1.37
C PHE A 164 -3.99 9.65 0.78
N ARG A 165 -4.36 10.60 1.63
CA ARG A 165 -4.59 11.95 1.20
C ARG A 165 -3.26 12.69 1.04
N ARG A 166 -3.13 13.56 0.04
CA ARG A 166 -1.92 14.33 -0.25
C ARG A 166 -1.33 15.01 0.99
N ARG A 167 -2.16 15.67 1.79
CA ARG A 167 -1.71 16.37 3.01
C ARG A 167 -1.01 15.44 4.01
N ALA A 168 -1.41 14.18 4.09
CA ALA A 168 -0.78 13.18 4.96
C ALA A 168 0.62 12.82 4.46
N LEU A 169 0.77 12.56 3.17
CA LEU A 169 2.08 12.25 2.58
C LEU A 169 3.04 13.43 2.63
N GLN A 170 2.54 14.67 2.45
CA GLN A 170 3.36 15.89 2.57
C GLN A 170 3.92 16.10 3.98
N ALA A 171 3.22 15.63 5.02
CA ALA A 171 3.66 15.76 6.40
C ALA A 171 4.74 14.74 6.81
N ILE A 172 4.98 13.71 5.99
CA ILE A 172 6.02 12.71 6.24
C ILE A 172 7.29 13.06 5.46
N ASN A 173 8.42 13.06 6.15
CA ASN A 173 9.70 13.04 5.45
C ASN A 173 9.92 11.64 4.84
N LEU A 174 9.59 11.49 3.55
CA LEU A 174 9.68 10.23 2.81
C LEU A 174 11.13 9.70 2.72
N ASP A 175 12.13 10.58 2.77
CA ASP A 175 13.55 10.17 2.76
C ASP A 175 14.00 9.57 4.10
N ALA A 176 13.26 9.85 5.18
CA ALA A 176 13.52 9.28 6.49
C ALA A 176 12.80 7.95 6.76
N ILE A 177 12.12 7.39 5.76
CA ILE A 177 11.52 6.06 5.83
C ILE A 177 12.61 5.00 5.73
N LEU A 178 12.67 4.11 6.73
CA LEU A 178 13.73 3.12 6.87
C LEU A 178 13.38 1.77 6.26
N SER A 179 12.09 1.49 6.13
CA SER A 179 11.56 0.24 5.61
C SER A 179 11.87 0.07 4.12
N GLN A 180 12.42 -1.10 3.75
CA GLN A 180 12.70 -1.44 2.36
C GLN A 180 11.71 -2.46 1.80
N GLY A 181 11.16 -3.31 2.65
CA GLY A 181 10.20 -4.37 2.31
C GLY A 181 8.77 -4.04 2.76
N TYR A 182 8.02 -5.06 3.14
CA TYR A 182 6.63 -4.96 3.58
C TYR A 182 6.44 -4.16 4.88
N SER A 183 7.50 -3.98 5.65
CA SER A 183 7.49 -3.16 6.88
C SER A 183 7.10 -1.70 6.64
N ILE A 184 7.19 -1.20 5.40
CA ILE A 184 6.71 0.13 5.02
C ILE A 184 5.24 0.33 5.39
N GLN A 185 4.42 -0.72 5.27
CA GLN A 185 3.00 -0.67 5.58
C GLN A 185 2.75 -0.30 7.05
N ILE A 186 3.57 -0.87 7.93
CA ILE A 186 3.49 -0.59 9.37
C ILE A 186 4.07 0.80 9.67
N GLU A 187 5.24 1.12 9.09
CA GLU A 187 5.94 2.38 9.35
C GLU A 187 5.12 3.60 8.93
N MET A 188 4.55 3.59 7.71
CA MET A 188 3.73 4.71 7.20
C MET A 188 2.48 4.92 8.04
N THR A 189 1.74 3.84 8.33
CA THR A 189 0.54 3.91 9.17
C THR A 189 0.86 4.45 10.57
N HIS A 190 1.94 3.93 11.18
CA HIS A 190 2.36 4.34 12.53
C HIS A 190 2.77 5.82 12.57
N ARG A 191 3.57 6.29 11.61
CA ARG A 191 4.02 7.69 11.55
C ARG A 191 2.84 8.66 11.43
N LEU A 192 1.90 8.40 10.52
CA LEU A 192 0.70 9.22 10.36
C LEU A 192 -0.17 9.22 11.61
N TRP A 193 -0.47 8.04 12.13
CA TRP A 193 -1.26 7.91 13.35
C TRP A 193 -0.63 8.64 14.55
N ARG A 194 0.69 8.57 14.71
CA ARG A 194 1.43 9.25 15.79
C ARG A 194 1.44 10.76 15.63
N GLN A 195 1.44 11.28 14.42
CA GLN A 195 1.34 12.72 14.14
C GLN A 195 -0.09 13.26 14.30
N GLY A 196 -1.06 12.40 14.58
CA GLY A 196 -2.43 12.79 14.83
C GLY A 196 -3.33 12.79 13.60
N PHE A 197 -2.85 12.35 12.44
CA PHE A 197 -3.68 12.21 11.24
C PHE A 197 -4.83 11.23 11.47
N LYS A 198 -5.96 11.50 10.82
CA LYS A 198 -7.15 10.67 10.91
C LYS A 198 -6.99 9.44 10.05
N VAL A 199 -6.83 8.29 10.70
CA VAL A 199 -6.72 6.97 10.06
C VAL A 199 -7.99 6.19 10.32
N ILE A 200 -8.59 5.64 9.27
CA ILE A 200 -9.78 4.79 9.34
C ILE A 200 -9.56 3.46 8.62
N GLU A 201 -10.40 2.48 8.92
CA GLU A 201 -10.40 1.18 8.25
C GLU A 201 -11.68 0.97 7.46
N VAL A 202 -11.57 0.42 6.27
CA VAL A 202 -12.68 -0.12 5.48
C VAL A 202 -12.47 -1.62 5.29
N PRO A 203 -13.53 -2.44 5.39
CA PRO A 203 -13.40 -3.88 5.23
C PRO A 203 -13.18 -4.23 3.75
N ILE A 204 -12.15 -5.03 3.47
CA ILE A 204 -11.88 -5.57 2.14
C ILE A 204 -11.90 -7.10 2.15
N ILE A 205 -12.14 -7.70 1.00
CA ILE A 205 -11.93 -9.14 0.80
C ILE A 205 -10.57 -9.33 0.13
N PHE A 206 -9.67 -10.02 0.81
CA PHE A 206 -8.35 -10.35 0.25
C PHE A 206 -8.37 -11.77 -0.31
N THR A 207 -8.11 -11.89 -1.60
CA THR A 207 -8.07 -13.19 -2.28
C THR A 207 -6.62 -13.66 -2.42
N GLU A 208 -6.35 -14.96 -2.24
CA GLU A 208 -5.03 -15.50 -2.58
C GLU A 208 -4.77 -15.26 -4.07
N ARG A 209 -3.56 -14.79 -4.38
CA ARG A 209 -3.14 -14.63 -5.78
C ARG A 209 -3.32 -15.94 -6.56
N THR A 210 -3.79 -15.85 -7.77
CA THR A 210 -3.97 -17.00 -8.65
C THR A 210 -2.69 -17.38 -9.38
N GLU A 211 -1.78 -16.41 -9.58
CA GLU A 211 -0.53 -16.54 -10.33
C GLU A 211 0.63 -15.87 -9.56
N GLY A 212 1.85 -16.37 -9.81
CA GLY A 212 3.07 -15.85 -9.18
C GLY A 212 3.43 -16.50 -7.85
N HIS A 213 4.67 -16.26 -7.40
CA HIS A 213 5.19 -16.80 -6.15
C HIS A 213 5.25 -15.73 -5.06
N SER A 214 5.01 -16.14 -3.81
CA SER A 214 5.17 -15.24 -2.65
C SER A 214 6.61 -14.76 -2.55
N LYS A 215 6.80 -13.43 -2.58
CA LYS A 215 8.11 -12.77 -2.45
C LYS A 215 8.55 -12.63 -0.98
N MET A 216 7.77 -13.14 -0.02
CA MET A 216 8.14 -13.12 1.41
C MET A 216 9.28 -14.09 1.70
N SER A 217 10.43 -13.54 2.05
CA SER A 217 11.59 -14.31 2.57
C SER A 217 11.70 -14.18 4.09
N GLY A 218 12.42 -15.09 4.74
CA GLY A 218 12.70 -15.02 6.19
C GLY A 218 13.40 -13.72 6.60
N HIS A 219 14.18 -13.12 5.71
CA HIS A 219 14.84 -11.83 5.93
C HIS A 219 13.81 -10.69 6.05
N ILE A 220 12.81 -10.65 5.15
CA ILE A 220 11.72 -9.65 5.17
C ILE A 220 10.90 -9.76 6.46
N PHE A 221 10.63 -10.99 6.91
CA PHE A 221 9.96 -11.21 8.19
C PHE A 221 10.75 -10.66 9.38
N ARG A 222 12.08 -10.95 9.44
CA ARG A 222 12.96 -10.39 10.47
C ARG A 222 13.01 -8.86 10.44
N GLU A 223 13.12 -8.27 9.25
CA GLU A 223 13.08 -6.81 9.08
C GLU A 223 11.82 -6.22 9.72
N SER A 224 10.67 -6.81 9.45
CA SER A 224 9.38 -6.33 10.00
C SER A 224 9.35 -6.43 11.53
N LEU A 225 9.86 -7.49 12.11
CA LEU A 225 9.93 -7.63 13.59
C LEU A 225 10.83 -6.55 14.22
N ILE A 226 12.01 -6.32 13.65
CA ILE A 226 12.95 -5.30 14.15
C ILE A 226 12.37 -3.90 13.97
N MET A 227 11.69 -3.64 12.84
CA MET A 227 11.09 -2.35 12.55
C MET A 227 10.05 -1.97 13.61
N VAL A 228 9.21 -2.89 14.05
CA VAL A 228 8.18 -2.65 15.08
C VAL A 228 8.82 -2.17 16.40
N TRP A 229 9.91 -2.79 16.85
CA TRP A 229 10.65 -2.35 18.03
C TRP A 229 11.33 -1.00 17.82
N ARG A 230 11.89 -0.76 16.62
CA ARG A 230 12.50 0.53 16.27
C ARG A 230 11.48 1.66 16.31
N LEU A 231 10.28 1.45 15.80
CA LEU A 231 9.18 2.41 15.88
C LEU A 231 8.78 2.69 17.33
N TRP A 232 8.72 1.67 18.15
CA TRP A 232 8.46 1.82 19.58
C TRP A 232 9.54 2.64 20.29
N LEU A 233 10.83 2.33 20.06
CA LEU A 233 11.96 3.04 20.66
C LEU A 233 12.05 4.50 20.20
N GLN A 234 11.84 4.80 18.91
CA GLN A 234 11.92 6.15 18.37
C GLN A 234 10.83 7.07 18.92
N ASN A 235 9.67 6.53 19.23
CA ASN A 235 8.55 7.32 19.69
C ASN A 235 8.38 7.33 21.22
N GLY A 236 9.13 6.48 21.94
CA GLY A 236 9.12 6.39 23.40
C GLY A 236 7.72 6.18 23.98
N LEU A 237 7.59 6.37 25.29
CA LEU A 237 6.31 6.41 26.01
C LEU A 237 5.52 7.72 25.80
N ARG A 238 5.86 8.50 24.77
CA ARG A 238 5.12 9.73 24.46
C ARG A 238 3.68 9.38 24.12
N ARG A 239 2.75 9.80 24.96
CA ARG A 239 1.32 9.72 24.69
C ARG A 239 1.03 10.45 23.38
N ARG A 240 0.06 9.94 22.62
CA ARG A 240 -0.49 10.58 21.42
C ARG A 240 -0.78 12.05 21.73
N PRO A 241 -0.42 13.01 20.87
CA PRO A 241 -0.95 14.35 21.01
C PRO A 241 -2.48 14.25 20.99
N HIS A 242 -3.14 14.78 22.01
CA HIS A 242 -4.60 14.91 21.97
C HIS A 242 -4.93 15.89 20.85
N ILE A 243 -5.55 15.37 19.78
CA ILE A 243 -6.18 16.21 18.77
C ILE A 243 -7.41 16.81 19.46
N LYS A 244 -7.43 18.12 19.58
CA LYS A 244 -8.62 18.88 19.97
C LYS A 244 -9.58 18.95 18.79
#